data_e9fdeacbca89776c81fdd21170f704a2
#
_entry.id   e9fdeacbca89776c81fdd21170f704a2
#
_cell.length_a   1.000
_cell.length_b   1.000
_cell.length_c   1.000
_cell.angle_alpha   90.00
_cell.angle_beta   90.00
_cell.angle_gamma   90.00
#
_symmetry.space_group_name_H-M   'P 1'
#
loop_
_entity.id
_entity.type
_entity.pdbx_description
1 polymer ?
#
loop_
_entity_poly.entity_id
_entity_poly.type
_entity_poly.pdbx_seq_one_letter_code
_entity_poly.pdbx_strand_id
1 'polypeptide(L)'
;RLLSSAISVYGEPKLASANIDDKTLKYSEKLSTIDNKNYHLITNLDQIDKWINEAEEVGEVAVDTETTSLDPHQADLVGISLCSKIGKACYIPVGHRSSKSIDKDKVIKKLKKLLEDSSVKKIGQNIKFDFIVFFKHGITLSSMEDTMLMSYVLDAGKNRHNMDTLSDIHL
;
A
#
# COMPACT_ATOMS: atom_id res chain seq x y z
N ARG A 1 -11.92 -10.97 -29.42
CA ARG A 1 -11.16 -11.58 -30.52
C ARG A 1 -9.88 -12.30 -30.02
N LEU A 2 -9.01 -11.70 -29.22
CA LEU A 2 -7.79 -12.37 -28.71
C LEU A 2 -8.12 -13.59 -27.82
N LEU A 3 -9.13 -13.49 -26.95
CA LEU A 3 -9.53 -14.60 -26.10
C LEU A 3 -10.09 -15.78 -26.90
N SER A 4 -10.94 -15.53 -27.88
CA SER A 4 -11.48 -16.59 -28.77
C SER A 4 -10.40 -17.25 -29.59
N SER A 5 -9.38 -16.52 -30.05
CA SER A 5 -8.23 -17.08 -30.75
C SER A 5 -7.33 -17.91 -29.85
N ALA A 6 -7.13 -17.48 -28.61
CA ALA A 6 -6.35 -18.25 -27.63
C ALA A 6 -7.06 -19.56 -27.24
N ILE A 7 -8.37 -19.54 -27.01
CA ILE A 7 -9.18 -20.73 -26.72
C ILE A 7 -9.15 -21.73 -27.89
N SER A 8 -9.17 -21.24 -29.15
CA SER A 8 -9.13 -22.14 -30.32
C SER A 8 -7.76 -22.83 -30.50
N VAL A 9 -6.69 -22.23 -30.00
CA VAL A 9 -5.32 -22.78 -30.13
C VAL A 9 -4.93 -23.65 -28.93
N TYR A 10 -5.31 -23.23 -27.71
CA TYR A 10 -4.87 -23.84 -26.45
C TYR A 10 -5.98 -24.59 -25.69
N GLY A 11 -7.21 -24.57 -26.19
CA GLY A 11 -8.38 -25.13 -25.52
C GLY A 11 -8.90 -24.24 -24.37
N GLU A 12 -10.07 -24.58 -23.86
CA GLU A 12 -10.60 -23.88 -22.68
C GLU A 12 -9.71 -24.16 -21.45
N PRO A 13 -9.39 -23.12 -20.65
CA PRO A 13 -8.64 -23.32 -19.42
C PRO A 13 -9.46 -24.26 -18.51
N LYS A 14 -8.90 -25.42 -18.18
CA LYS A 14 -9.45 -26.26 -17.10
C LYS A 14 -9.24 -25.49 -15.81
N LEU A 15 -10.28 -24.85 -15.31
CA LEU A 15 -10.31 -24.32 -13.94
C LEU A 15 -10.08 -25.53 -13.02
N ALA A 16 -8.87 -25.66 -12.49
CA ALA A 16 -8.68 -26.47 -11.31
C ALA A 16 -9.62 -25.87 -10.25
N SER A 17 -10.57 -26.66 -9.76
CA SER A 17 -11.35 -26.29 -8.60
C SER A 17 -10.37 -26.14 -7.45
N ALA A 18 -9.91 -24.91 -7.24
CA ALA A 18 -9.15 -24.59 -6.04
C ALA A 18 -10.15 -24.80 -4.89
N ASN A 19 -9.97 -25.89 -4.13
CA ASN A 19 -10.57 -25.97 -2.82
C ASN A 19 -10.05 -24.77 -2.04
N ILE A 20 -10.92 -23.76 -1.87
CA ILE A 20 -10.67 -22.63 -0.98
C ILE A 20 -10.58 -23.27 0.41
N ASP A 21 -9.37 -23.38 0.93
CA ASP A 21 -9.11 -23.92 2.25
C ASP A 21 -9.96 -23.17 3.27
N ASP A 22 -10.56 -23.92 4.20
CA ASP A 22 -11.36 -23.43 5.35
C ASP A 22 -10.64 -22.35 6.18
N LYS A 23 -9.33 -22.22 6.03
CA LYS A 23 -8.50 -21.15 6.60
C LYS A 23 -8.77 -19.77 5.99
N THR A 24 -9.06 -19.70 4.69
CA THR A 24 -9.34 -18.42 3.98
C THR A 24 -10.71 -17.89 4.39
N LEU A 25 -11.69 -18.78 4.59
CA LEU A 25 -13.02 -18.41 5.11
C LEU A 25 -12.94 -17.92 6.57
N LYS A 26 -12.09 -18.53 7.40
CA LYS A 26 -11.88 -18.07 8.79
C LYS A 26 -11.14 -16.74 8.90
N TYR A 27 -10.39 -16.35 7.87
CA TYR A 27 -9.76 -15.01 7.82
C TYR A 27 -10.79 -13.91 7.58
N SER A 28 -11.80 -14.17 6.72
CA SER A 28 -12.89 -13.20 6.44
C SER A 28 -13.84 -12.99 7.62
N GLU A 29 -14.08 -14.01 8.44
CA GLU A 29 -14.92 -13.90 9.65
C GLU A 29 -14.25 -13.10 10.79
N LYS A 30 -12.92 -12.91 10.74
CA LYS A 30 -12.15 -12.17 11.76
C LYS A 30 -12.01 -10.66 11.48
N LEU A 31 -12.37 -10.20 10.30
CA LEU A 31 -12.36 -8.77 9.93
C LEU A 31 -13.67 -8.06 10.37
N SER A 32 -14.13 -8.37 11.57
CA SER A 32 -15.23 -7.63 12.19
C SER A 32 -14.82 -6.16 12.41
N THR A 33 -15.46 -5.27 11.67
CA THR A 33 -15.49 -3.81 11.85
C THR A 33 -14.13 -3.18 12.17
N ILE A 34 -13.49 -2.62 11.15
CA ILE A 34 -12.26 -1.82 11.32
C ILE A 34 -12.55 -0.71 12.33
N ASP A 35 -11.98 -0.83 13.52
CA ASP A 35 -12.07 0.20 14.56
C ASP A 35 -10.99 1.26 14.31
N ASN A 36 -11.38 2.42 13.79
CA ASN A 36 -10.48 3.54 13.47
C ASN A 36 -9.97 4.31 14.71
N LYS A 37 -10.29 3.87 15.93
CA LYS A 37 -9.78 4.48 17.17
C LYS A 37 -8.25 4.48 17.26
N ASN A 38 -7.60 3.55 16.56
CA ASN A 38 -6.15 3.46 16.50
C ASN A 38 -5.54 4.15 15.27
N TYR A 39 -6.29 5.04 14.61
CA TYR A 39 -5.77 5.86 13.52
C TYR A 39 -5.26 7.19 14.07
N HIS A 40 -4.00 7.49 13.83
CA HIS A 40 -3.30 8.59 14.47
C HIS A 40 -2.87 9.66 13.46
N LEU A 41 -3.25 10.90 13.72
CA LEU A 41 -2.68 12.04 13.01
C LEU A 41 -1.35 12.42 13.68
N ILE A 42 -0.27 12.38 12.94
CA ILE A 42 1.06 12.78 13.40
C ILE A 42 1.16 14.31 13.37
N THR A 43 1.55 14.90 14.48
CA THR A 43 1.62 16.37 14.64
C THR A 43 3.04 16.89 14.92
N ASN A 44 3.99 15.99 15.21
CA ASN A 44 5.40 16.32 15.40
C ASN A 44 6.30 15.15 14.97
N LEU A 45 7.59 15.45 14.76
CA LEU A 45 8.58 14.51 14.25
C LEU A 45 8.85 13.33 15.18
N ASP A 46 8.78 13.52 16.50
CA ASP A 46 9.16 12.48 17.46
C ASP A 46 8.13 11.34 17.45
N GLN A 47 6.88 11.64 17.10
CA GLN A 47 5.83 10.63 16.99
C GLN A 47 6.12 9.62 15.86
N ILE A 48 6.90 10.00 14.85
CA ILE A 48 7.24 9.14 13.69
C ILE A 48 8.14 7.96 14.13
N ASP A 49 9.00 8.15 15.14
CA ASP A 49 9.94 7.12 15.61
C ASP A 49 9.21 5.84 16.02
N LYS A 50 8.07 6.00 16.69
CA LYS A 50 7.25 4.85 17.10
C LYS A 50 6.80 4.00 15.91
N TRP A 51 6.44 4.63 14.80
CA TRP A 51 5.99 3.93 13.60
C TRP A 51 7.14 3.30 12.83
N ILE A 52 8.30 3.95 12.80
CA ILE A 52 9.53 3.40 12.24
C ILE A 52 9.94 2.14 13.02
N ASN A 53 10.05 2.24 14.35
CA ASN A 53 10.45 1.13 15.19
C ASN A 53 9.49 -0.05 15.06
N GLU A 54 8.18 0.22 15.01
CA GLU A 54 7.18 -0.83 14.82
C GLU A 54 7.28 -1.52 13.46
N ALA A 55 7.55 -0.77 12.39
CA ALA A 55 7.77 -1.31 11.06
C ALA A 55 9.05 -2.16 10.98
N GLU A 56 10.14 -1.71 11.61
CA GLU A 56 11.39 -2.47 11.72
C GLU A 56 11.20 -3.76 12.55
N GLU A 57 10.42 -3.72 13.63
CA GLU A 57 10.11 -4.88 14.46
C GLU A 57 9.24 -5.92 13.73
N VAL A 58 8.23 -5.45 12.99
CA VAL A 58 7.30 -6.31 12.24
C VAL A 58 7.95 -6.85 10.96
N GLY A 59 8.89 -6.12 10.37
CA GLY A 59 9.56 -6.44 9.10
C GLY A 59 8.74 -6.06 7.86
N GLU A 60 7.59 -5.40 8.03
CA GLU A 60 6.78 -4.91 6.92
C GLU A 60 5.99 -3.65 7.29
N VAL A 61 5.68 -2.82 6.29
CA VAL A 61 4.88 -1.63 6.41
C VAL A 61 4.08 -1.36 5.13
N ALA A 62 2.78 -1.19 5.26
CA ALA A 62 1.98 -0.60 4.19
C ALA A 62 2.26 0.90 4.13
N VAL A 63 2.50 1.41 2.92
CA VAL A 63 2.81 2.82 2.66
C VAL A 63 1.96 3.33 1.50
N ASP A 64 1.45 4.54 1.67
CA ASP A 64 0.66 5.24 0.66
C ASP A 64 0.94 6.74 0.73
N THR A 65 0.90 7.44 -0.41
CA THR A 65 1.18 8.87 -0.51
C THR A 65 -0.04 9.64 -1.00
N GLU A 66 -0.35 10.75 -0.31
CA GLU A 66 -1.31 11.74 -0.77
C GLU A 66 -0.59 12.86 -1.51
N THR A 67 -1.11 13.23 -2.67
CA THR A 67 -0.43 14.14 -3.60
C THR A 67 -1.39 15.13 -4.26
N THR A 68 -0.82 16.18 -4.87
CA THR A 68 -1.59 17.23 -5.55
C THR A 68 -2.05 16.86 -6.97
N SER A 69 -1.54 15.75 -7.54
CA SER A 69 -1.80 15.33 -8.93
C SER A 69 -1.80 13.82 -9.07
N LEU A 70 -2.55 13.31 -10.04
CA LEU A 70 -2.53 11.90 -10.46
C LEU A 70 -1.33 11.56 -11.36
N ASP A 71 -0.61 12.56 -11.85
CA ASP A 71 0.68 12.37 -12.54
C ASP A 71 1.80 12.43 -11.50
N PRO A 72 2.46 11.31 -11.17
CA PRO A 72 3.47 11.27 -10.12
C PRO A 72 4.71 12.13 -10.42
N HIS A 73 4.97 12.43 -11.70
CA HIS A 73 6.09 13.30 -12.09
C HIS A 73 5.82 14.78 -11.78
N GLN A 74 4.56 15.21 -11.79
CA GLN A 74 4.14 16.58 -11.48
C GLN A 74 3.61 16.73 -10.06
N ALA A 75 3.27 15.63 -9.40
CA ALA A 75 2.65 15.60 -8.09
C ALA A 75 3.58 16.16 -7.00
N ASP A 76 3.07 17.03 -6.15
CA ASP A 76 3.70 17.40 -4.88
C ASP A 76 3.18 16.50 -3.76
N LEU A 77 4.07 16.08 -2.88
CA LEU A 77 3.73 15.27 -1.72
C LEU A 77 2.98 16.11 -0.68
N VAL A 78 1.80 15.65 -0.29
CA VAL A 78 0.90 16.31 0.68
C VAL A 78 0.86 15.54 2.00
N GLY A 79 0.88 14.22 1.96
CA GLY A 79 0.84 13.37 3.14
C GLY A 79 1.40 11.97 2.89
N ILE A 80 1.69 11.27 3.97
CA ILE A 80 2.17 9.88 3.95
C ILE A 80 1.39 9.08 4.98
N SER A 81 0.86 7.94 4.58
CA SER A 81 0.22 6.96 5.47
C SER A 81 1.15 5.79 5.73
N LEU A 82 1.20 5.31 6.97
CA LEU A 82 1.95 4.12 7.37
C LEU A 82 1.06 3.19 8.21
N CYS A 83 1.18 1.88 7.97
CA CYS A 83 0.49 0.84 8.73
C CYS A 83 1.35 -0.43 8.76
N SER A 84 1.72 -0.90 9.96
CA SER A 84 2.45 -2.16 10.16
C SER A 84 1.62 -3.23 10.86
N LYS A 85 0.44 -2.87 11.36
CA LYS A 85 -0.50 -3.80 12.04
C LYS A 85 -1.93 -3.47 11.64
N ILE A 86 -2.71 -4.49 11.34
CA ILE A 86 -4.13 -4.35 10.98
C ILE A 86 -4.88 -3.52 12.04
N GLY A 87 -5.68 -2.57 11.58
CA GLY A 87 -6.49 -1.69 12.44
C GLY A 87 -5.71 -0.57 13.14
N LYS A 88 -4.40 -0.39 12.83
CA LYS A 88 -3.55 0.64 13.42
C LYS A 88 -2.73 1.34 12.35
N ALA A 89 -3.03 2.59 12.07
CA ALA A 89 -2.37 3.37 11.03
C ALA A 89 -2.06 4.80 11.50
N CYS A 90 -1.14 5.46 10.81
CA CYS A 90 -0.93 6.89 10.99
C CYS A 90 -0.93 7.64 9.67
N TYR A 91 -1.23 8.92 9.77
CA TYR A 91 -1.13 9.89 8.70
C TYR A 91 -0.16 11.02 9.08
N ILE A 92 0.78 11.33 8.20
CA ILE A 92 1.84 12.34 8.39
C ILE A 92 1.59 13.47 7.38
N PRO A 93 0.99 14.60 7.79
CA PRO A 93 0.72 15.73 6.91
C PRO A 93 2.00 16.53 6.66
N VAL A 94 2.40 16.71 5.39
CA VAL A 94 3.64 17.42 5.02
C VAL A 94 3.42 18.57 4.03
N GLY A 95 2.27 18.62 3.35
CA GLY A 95 1.99 19.62 2.31
C GLY A 95 0.60 20.26 2.40
N HIS A 96 -0.13 20.07 3.49
CA HIS A 96 -1.43 20.69 3.67
C HIS A 96 -1.33 22.21 3.87
N ARG A 97 -2.29 22.96 3.34
CA ARG A 97 -2.39 24.41 3.53
C ARG A 97 -2.73 24.82 4.96
N SER A 98 -3.10 23.85 5.82
CA SER A 98 -3.41 24.11 7.23
C SER A 98 -2.14 24.18 8.08
N SER A 99 -2.21 24.85 9.22
CA SER A 99 -1.11 25.01 10.20
C SER A 99 -0.62 23.72 10.85
N LYS A 100 -1.18 22.56 10.50
CA LYS A 100 -0.86 21.26 11.09
C LYS A 100 0.14 20.42 10.28
N SER A 101 0.65 20.92 9.15
CA SER A 101 1.69 20.22 8.39
C SER A 101 3.03 20.25 9.13
N ILE A 102 3.73 19.13 9.04
CA ILE A 102 5.09 18.99 9.54
C ILE A 102 6.05 19.34 8.39
N ASP A 103 7.24 19.81 8.73
CA ASP A 103 8.29 20.11 7.76
C ASP A 103 8.61 18.87 6.91
N LYS A 104 8.34 18.98 5.61
CA LYS A 104 8.43 17.87 4.64
C LYS A 104 9.84 17.28 4.58
N ASP A 105 10.87 18.13 4.51
CA ASP A 105 12.25 17.68 4.34
C ASP A 105 12.73 16.90 5.57
N LYS A 106 12.29 17.32 6.76
CA LYS A 106 12.60 16.61 8.01
C LYS A 106 11.89 15.24 8.07
N VAL A 107 10.63 15.16 7.63
CA VAL A 107 9.88 13.89 7.55
C VAL A 107 10.55 12.95 6.55
N ILE A 108 10.87 13.44 5.34
CA ILE A 108 11.54 12.66 4.29
C ILE A 108 12.88 12.11 4.81
N LYS A 109 13.69 12.97 5.42
CA LYS A 109 14.98 12.55 6.00
C LYS A 109 14.81 11.47 7.08
N LYS A 110 13.76 11.59 7.89
CA LYS A 110 13.48 10.65 8.98
C LYS A 110 13.00 9.30 8.48
N LEU A 111 12.13 9.28 7.46
CA LEU A 111 11.60 8.05 6.87
C LEU A 111 12.56 7.36 5.90
N LYS A 112 13.58 8.07 5.40
CA LYS A 112 14.49 7.56 4.37
C LYS A 112 15.10 6.21 4.74
N LYS A 113 15.61 6.06 5.97
CA LYS A 113 16.23 4.81 6.42
C LYS A 113 15.25 3.64 6.33
N LEU A 114 14.03 3.79 6.84
CA LEU A 114 12.99 2.76 6.81
C LEU A 114 12.60 2.41 5.36
N LEU A 115 12.37 3.40 4.53
CA LEU A 115 11.86 3.21 3.16
C LEU A 115 12.90 2.60 2.21
N GLU A 116 14.19 2.82 2.48
CA GLU A 116 15.31 2.23 1.72
C GLU A 116 15.82 0.91 2.32
N ASP A 117 15.37 0.52 3.52
CA ASP A 117 15.81 -0.72 4.17
C ASP A 117 15.22 -1.94 3.44
N SER A 118 16.10 -2.79 2.89
CA SER A 118 15.69 -4.02 2.19
C SER A 118 15.16 -5.12 3.13
N SER A 119 15.42 -5.03 4.43
CA SER A 119 14.93 -5.97 5.44
C SER A 119 13.49 -5.71 5.85
N VAL A 120 12.97 -4.52 5.58
CA VAL A 120 11.57 -4.15 5.81
C VAL A 120 10.82 -4.12 4.48
N LYS A 121 9.78 -4.93 4.34
CA LYS A 121 8.94 -4.97 3.14
C LYS A 121 8.01 -3.74 3.10
N LYS A 122 7.98 -3.04 1.97
CA LYS A 122 6.99 -1.98 1.69
C LYS A 122 5.86 -2.53 0.86
N ILE A 123 4.65 -2.42 1.35
CA ILE A 123 3.43 -2.89 0.69
C ILE A 123 2.63 -1.67 0.25
N GLY A 124 2.18 -1.65 -1.00
CA GLY A 124 1.33 -0.56 -1.51
C GLY A 124 0.40 -1.03 -2.62
N GLN A 125 -0.60 -0.23 -2.92
CA GLN A 125 -1.52 -0.41 -4.02
C GLN A 125 -1.09 0.47 -5.19
N ASN A 126 -0.63 -0.11 -6.31
CA ASN A 126 0.03 0.64 -7.39
C ASN A 126 1.28 1.40 -6.90
N ILE A 127 2.07 0.72 -6.07
CA ILE A 127 3.24 1.29 -5.36
C ILE A 127 4.26 1.96 -6.30
N LYS A 128 4.19 1.71 -7.59
CA LYS A 128 4.98 2.42 -8.60
C LYS A 128 4.74 3.93 -8.57
N PHE A 129 3.50 4.37 -8.29
CA PHE A 129 3.17 5.78 -8.12
C PHE A 129 3.94 6.36 -6.93
N ASP A 130 3.86 5.72 -5.77
CA ASP A 130 4.53 6.12 -4.54
C ASP A 130 6.05 6.10 -4.68
N PHE A 131 6.58 5.08 -5.38
CA PHE A 131 7.99 5.00 -5.71
C PHE A 131 8.49 6.24 -6.45
N ILE A 132 7.76 6.70 -7.50
CA ILE A 132 8.14 7.88 -8.27
C ILE A 132 8.07 9.15 -7.39
N VAL A 133 7.02 9.27 -6.56
CA VAL A 133 6.86 10.39 -5.63
C VAL A 133 8.01 10.45 -4.63
N PHE A 134 8.35 9.34 -3.99
CA PHE A 134 9.48 9.25 -3.05
C PHE A 134 10.83 9.48 -3.73
N PHE A 135 11.02 8.95 -4.95
CA PHE A 135 12.25 9.13 -5.72
C PHE A 135 12.54 10.60 -6.01
N LYS A 136 11.52 11.41 -6.31
CA LYS A 136 11.65 12.87 -6.46
C LYS A 136 12.17 13.56 -5.19
N HIS A 137 11.96 12.94 -4.03
CA HIS A 137 12.46 13.44 -2.73
C HIS A 137 13.75 12.74 -2.27
N GLY A 138 14.43 12.01 -3.17
CA GLY A 138 15.71 11.36 -2.90
C GLY A 138 15.60 10.09 -2.06
N ILE A 139 14.44 9.42 -2.06
CA ILE A 139 14.23 8.09 -1.45
C ILE A 139 14.05 7.05 -2.55
N THR A 140 14.82 5.98 -2.51
CA THR A 140 14.65 4.82 -3.38
C THR A 140 14.02 3.68 -2.58
N LEU A 141 12.71 3.45 -2.78
CA LEU A 141 12.02 2.36 -2.11
C LEU A 141 12.69 1.03 -2.43
N SER A 142 12.87 0.20 -1.44
CA SER A 142 13.45 -1.13 -1.57
C SER A 142 12.50 -2.19 -0.97
N SER A 143 12.59 -3.45 -1.44
CA SER A 143 11.73 -4.54 -0.96
C SER A 143 10.23 -4.22 -1.07
N MET A 144 9.76 -3.94 -2.29
CA MET A 144 8.38 -3.53 -2.56
C MET A 144 7.49 -4.71 -2.96
N GLU A 145 6.25 -4.68 -2.48
CA GLU A 145 5.15 -5.52 -2.96
C GLU A 145 3.95 -4.66 -3.36
N ASP A 146 3.35 -4.98 -4.51
CA ASP A 146 2.24 -4.24 -5.10
C ASP A 146 0.97 -5.11 -5.10
N THR A 147 0.00 -4.76 -4.28
CA THR A 147 -1.27 -5.49 -4.17
C THR A 147 -2.08 -5.46 -5.46
N MET A 148 -1.97 -4.40 -6.26
CA MET A 148 -2.61 -4.32 -7.57
C MET A 148 -1.99 -5.33 -8.54
N LEU A 149 -0.66 -5.43 -8.61
CA LEU A 149 0.03 -6.38 -9.48
C LEU A 149 -0.20 -7.83 -9.03
N MET A 150 -0.23 -8.10 -7.71
CA MET A 150 -0.60 -9.42 -7.18
C MET A 150 -2.00 -9.83 -7.65
N SER A 151 -2.97 -8.93 -7.58
CA SER A 151 -4.33 -9.17 -8.06
C SER A 151 -4.37 -9.42 -9.56
N TYR A 152 -3.59 -8.70 -10.36
CA TYR A 152 -3.48 -8.95 -11.80
C TYR A 152 -2.94 -10.35 -12.11
N VAL A 153 -1.97 -10.84 -11.34
CA VAL A 153 -1.39 -12.18 -11.54
C VAL A 153 -2.37 -13.28 -11.14
N LEU A 154 -3.10 -13.10 -10.05
CA LEU A 154 -4.00 -14.12 -9.51
C LEU A 154 -5.34 -14.18 -10.25
N ASP A 155 -5.88 -13.03 -10.63
CA ASP A 155 -7.27 -12.89 -11.10
C ASP A 155 -7.40 -12.06 -12.38
N ALA A 156 -6.42 -12.15 -13.30
CA ALA A 156 -6.43 -11.42 -14.57
C ALA A 156 -7.77 -11.58 -15.31
N GLY A 157 -8.40 -10.45 -15.62
CA GLY A 157 -9.65 -10.41 -16.38
C GLY A 157 -10.93 -10.74 -15.61
N LYS A 158 -10.87 -11.05 -14.31
CA LYS A 158 -12.06 -11.32 -13.50
C LYS A 158 -12.69 -10.05 -12.93
N ASN A 159 -11.85 -9.14 -12.39
CA ASN A 159 -12.29 -7.95 -11.65
C ASN A 159 -11.48 -6.72 -12.05
N ARG A 160 -11.93 -5.55 -11.61
CA ARG A 160 -11.07 -4.38 -11.54
C ARG A 160 -10.07 -4.57 -10.39
N HIS A 161 -8.82 -4.12 -10.60
CA HIS A 161 -7.74 -4.30 -9.63
C HIS A 161 -7.46 -3.04 -8.82
N ASN A 162 -8.45 -2.12 -8.74
CA ASN A 162 -8.37 -0.94 -7.88
C ASN A 162 -8.66 -1.30 -6.42
N MET A 163 -8.22 -0.46 -5.49
CA MET A 163 -8.32 -0.70 -4.05
C MET A 163 -9.76 -0.95 -3.59
N ASP A 164 -10.73 -0.15 -4.06
CA ASP A 164 -12.14 -0.28 -3.66
C ASP A 164 -12.68 -1.67 -3.99
N THR A 165 -12.49 -2.12 -5.25
CA THR A 165 -12.96 -3.44 -5.69
C THR A 165 -12.25 -4.56 -4.92
N LEU A 166 -10.94 -4.45 -4.67
CA LEU A 166 -10.21 -5.47 -3.93
C LEU A 166 -10.62 -5.51 -2.46
N SER A 167 -10.89 -4.36 -1.87
CA SER A 167 -11.42 -4.26 -0.51
C SER A 167 -12.80 -4.93 -0.41
N ASP A 168 -13.71 -4.65 -1.34
CA ASP A 168 -15.06 -5.25 -1.37
C ASP A 168 -15.03 -6.77 -1.54
N ILE A 169 -14.00 -7.32 -2.22
CA ILE A 169 -13.89 -8.76 -2.48
C ILE A 169 -13.22 -9.49 -1.31
N HIS A 170 -12.23 -8.87 -0.67
CA HIS A 170 -11.32 -9.57 0.24
C HIS A 170 -11.50 -9.16 1.72
N LEU A 171 -12.18 -8.04 2.00
CA LEU A 171 -12.42 -7.52 3.36
C LEU A 171 -13.90 -7.47 3.70
#